data_931403c76b66a73654cc4627543ce375
#
_entry.id   931403c76b66a73654cc4627543ce375
#
_cell.length_a   1.000
_cell.length_b   1.000
_cell.length_c   1.000
_cell.angle_alpha   90.00
_cell.angle_beta   90.00
_cell.angle_gamma   90.00
#
_symmetry.space_group_name_H-M   'P 1'
#
loop_
_entity.id
_entity.type
_entity.pdbx_description
1 polymer ?
#
loop_
_entity_poly.entity_id
_entity_poly.type
_entity_poly.pdbx_seq_one_letter_code
_entity_poly.pdbx_strand_id
1 'polypeptide(L)'
;MRSSDWMQEAIDLALRGRGEVEPNPRVGAVAVQAGQVVGRGWHRAYGGAHAEVDALSDANRQGASPDTLVVTMEPCSSPKGLGGKKTPPCTEAILRAGIKRVVVGAQDPDPRHRGAGLALLEDAGIEVVDGVLAAECRAINRPFERWLKLDRPWTIAKYAITLDGKTAAPTGESRWISGMESRRRVHELRTRVDAVAGGFRTVRTDDPELTVRHANGPQPLRIAVDPWAEIDPACKLVQTASEHPTLILVHEEADPVRVGMLKDHGVEIQACKPAGRGRRLHLLDAWRELRRRDVRRILVEGGGGLMAQLLGWDCVDQVLAFVAPKMIGGALAPTPVGGDGRPFMGEAWRFEEMHWAPSGEDLAITAFRASDA
;
A
#
# COMPACT_ATOMS: atom_id res chain seq x y z
N MET A 1 17.43 -0.57 31.73
CA MET A 1 16.82 0.29 30.70
C MET A 1 15.46 0.74 31.17
N ARG A 2 15.04 1.97 30.86
CA ARG A 2 13.70 2.49 31.19
C ARG A 2 12.69 2.05 30.12
N SER A 3 11.40 2.05 30.42
CA SER A 3 10.35 1.71 29.45
C SER A 3 10.42 2.60 28.18
N SER A 4 10.83 3.86 28.33
CA SER A 4 11.05 4.78 27.20
C SER A 4 12.17 4.34 26.26
N ASP A 5 13.24 3.72 26.77
CA ASP A 5 14.37 3.27 25.95
C ASP A 5 13.95 2.07 25.08
N TRP A 6 13.17 1.13 25.66
CA TRP A 6 12.59 0.01 24.92
C TRP A 6 11.54 0.47 23.90
N MET A 7 10.74 1.49 24.26
CA MET A 7 9.76 2.05 23.34
C MET A 7 10.43 2.74 22.15
N GLN A 8 11.55 3.45 22.38
CA GLN A 8 12.32 4.03 21.28
C GLN A 8 12.84 2.94 20.34
N GLU A 9 13.36 1.83 20.86
CA GLU A 9 13.78 0.69 20.04
C GLU A 9 12.60 0.10 19.26
N ALA A 10 11.42 -0.02 19.86
CA ALA A 10 10.21 -0.47 19.19
C ALA A 10 9.78 0.49 18.05
N ILE A 11 9.91 1.82 18.24
CA ILE A 11 9.66 2.83 17.20
C ILE A 11 10.63 2.63 16.01
N ASP A 12 11.92 2.45 16.28
CA ASP A 12 12.93 2.24 15.25
C ASP A 12 12.66 0.96 14.45
N LEU A 13 12.17 -0.10 15.11
CA LEU A 13 11.70 -1.33 14.46
C LEU A 13 10.46 -1.08 13.59
N ALA A 14 9.48 -0.34 14.10
CA ALA A 14 8.24 -0.01 13.37
C ALA A 14 8.55 0.70 12.03
N LEU A 15 9.53 1.60 12.03
CA LEU A 15 9.94 2.35 10.82
C LEU A 15 10.50 1.45 9.71
N ARG A 16 10.97 0.23 10.02
CA ARG A 16 11.41 -0.74 8.99
C ARG A 16 10.26 -1.25 8.12
N GLY A 17 9.01 -1.15 8.58
CA GLY A 17 7.82 -1.51 7.81
C GLY A 17 7.34 -0.42 6.83
N ARG A 18 7.97 0.75 6.81
CA ARG A 18 7.57 1.90 5.99
C ARG A 18 7.53 1.54 4.50
N GLY A 19 6.40 1.83 3.86
CA GLY A 19 6.16 1.55 2.45
C GLY A 19 5.70 0.12 2.14
N GLU A 20 5.80 -0.79 3.10
CA GLU A 20 5.47 -2.22 2.93
C GLU A 20 4.15 -2.60 3.62
N VAL A 21 3.79 -1.90 4.69
CA VAL A 21 2.64 -2.27 5.52
C VAL A 21 1.38 -1.46 5.22
N GLU A 22 1.52 -0.24 4.71
CA GLU A 22 0.37 0.64 4.50
C GLU A 22 -0.71 -0.01 3.61
N PRO A 23 -1.98 0.20 3.90
CA PRO A 23 -2.54 1.14 4.88
C PRO A 23 -2.55 0.63 6.34
N ASN A 24 -2.04 -0.57 6.64
CA ASN A 24 -1.91 -1.03 8.02
C ASN A 24 -0.96 -0.13 8.83
N PRO A 25 -1.11 -0.08 10.16
CA PRO A 25 -0.20 0.69 11.01
C PRO A 25 1.22 0.10 10.99
N ARG A 26 2.19 0.99 11.12
CA ARG A 26 3.59 0.64 11.40
C ARG A 26 3.68 0.32 12.89
N VAL A 27 3.91 -0.93 13.20
CA VAL A 27 4.03 -1.38 14.59
C VAL A 27 5.37 -2.07 14.79
N GLY A 28 6.03 -1.73 15.89
CA GLY A 28 7.23 -2.41 16.37
C GLY A 28 7.03 -2.88 17.80
N ALA A 29 7.69 -3.97 18.15
CA ALA A 29 7.63 -4.54 19.50
C ALA A 29 8.98 -5.09 19.93
N VAL A 30 9.25 -5.02 21.23
CA VAL A 30 10.37 -5.69 21.88
C VAL A 30 9.86 -6.54 23.03
N ALA A 31 10.35 -7.78 23.10
CA ALA A 31 10.11 -8.70 24.19
C ALA A 31 11.28 -8.61 25.19
N VAL A 32 10.95 -8.47 26.46
CA VAL A 32 11.93 -8.24 27.53
C VAL A 32 11.81 -9.35 28.56
N GLN A 33 12.95 -9.83 29.06
CA GLN A 33 13.05 -10.77 30.16
C GLN A 33 14.06 -10.24 31.18
N ALA A 34 13.64 -10.11 32.43
CA ALA A 34 14.50 -9.61 33.52
C ALA A 34 15.25 -8.30 33.15
N GLY A 35 14.58 -7.38 32.47
CA GLY A 35 15.15 -6.09 32.05
C GLY A 35 16.07 -6.12 30.81
N GLN A 36 16.23 -7.28 30.15
CA GLN A 36 17.03 -7.44 28.95
C GLN A 36 16.11 -7.70 27.75
N VAL A 37 16.40 -7.09 26.59
CA VAL A 37 15.67 -7.35 25.35
C VAL A 37 16.10 -8.72 24.80
N VAL A 38 15.12 -9.63 24.69
CA VAL A 38 15.30 -11.02 24.25
C VAL A 38 14.56 -11.33 22.93
N GLY A 39 13.78 -10.40 22.41
CA GLY A 39 13.13 -10.55 21.13
C GLY A 39 12.76 -9.23 20.50
N ARG A 40 12.81 -9.15 19.17
CA ARG A 40 12.52 -7.97 18.36
C ARG A 40 11.57 -8.32 17.25
N GLY A 41 10.57 -7.47 17.02
CA GLY A 41 9.60 -7.69 15.96
C GLY A 41 9.03 -6.39 15.40
N TRP A 42 8.60 -6.44 14.16
CA TRP A 42 7.85 -5.36 13.53
C TRP A 42 6.88 -5.93 12.51
N HIS A 43 5.83 -5.18 12.22
CA HIS A 43 4.96 -5.52 11.09
C HIS A 43 5.74 -5.34 9.80
N ARG A 44 6.06 -6.44 9.11
CA ARG A 44 7.00 -6.44 7.98
C ARG A 44 6.34 -6.10 6.66
N ALA A 45 5.08 -6.51 6.49
CA ALA A 45 4.36 -6.36 5.24
C ALA A 45 2.84 -6.44 5.46
N TYR A 46 2.08 -5.78 4.61
CA TYR A 46 0.62 -5.85 4.61
C TYR A 46 0.12 -7.30 4.57
N GLY A 47 -0.75 -7.65 5.53
CA GLY A 47 -1.29 -9.01 5.69
C GLY A 47 -0.35 -10.04 6.33
N GLY A 48 0.88 -9.64 6.69
CA GLY A 48 1.84 -10.45 7.43
C GLY A 48 1.60 -10.48 8.93
N ALA A 49 2.52 -11.13 9.68
CA ALA A 49 2.50 -11.18 11.14
C ALA A 49 2.57 -9.78 11.75
N HIS A 50 1.88 -9.60 12.87
CA HIS A 50 1.98 -8.36 13.65
C HIS A 50 3.27 -8.34 14.48
N ALA A 51 3.69 -7.17 14.91
CA ALA A 51 4.95 -6.94 15.61
C ALA A 51 5.08 -7.75 16.90
N GLU A 52 3.99 -7.88 17.65
CA GLU A 52 3.94 -8.63 18.91
C GLU A 52 4.27 -10.10 18.67
N VAL A 53 3.63 -10.70 17.65
CA VAL A 53 3.84 -12.10 17.28
C VAL A 53 5.26 -12.31 16.77
N ASP A 54 5.80 -11.38 15.98
CA ASP A 54 7.17 -11.43 15.47
C ASP A 54 8.19 -11.33 16.61
N ALA A 55 8.01 -10.41 17.58
CA ALA A 55 8.89 -10.26 18.74
C ALA A 55 8.87 -11.48 19.67
N LEU A 56 7.67 -12.02 19.96
CA LEU A 56 7.53 -13.22 20.79
C LEU A 56 8.13 -14.45 20.10
N SER A 57 7.97 -14.57 18.80
CA SER A 57 8.59 -15.64 18.00
C SER A 57 10.11 -15.54 17.97
N ASP A 58 10.64 -14.31 17.93
CA ASP A 58 12.08 -14.06 18.00
C ASP A 58 12.66 -14.47 19.35
N ALA A 59 12.02 -14.08 20.45
CA ALA A 59 12.38 -14.51 21.80
C ALA A 59 12.37 -16.04 21.95
N ASN A 60 11.32 -16.69 21.44
CA ASN A 60 11.19 -18.15 21.50
C ASN A 60 12.30 -18.87 20.72
N ARG A 61 12.71 -18.37 19.55
CA ARG A 61 13.87 -18.91 18.81
C ARG A 61 15.16 -18.85 19.59
N GLN A 62 15.29 -17.90 20.50
CA GLN A 62 16.44 -17.74 21.39
C GLN A 62 16.32 -18.52 22.69
N GLY A 63 15.24 -19.30 22.88
CA GLY A 63 14.97 -20.06 24.09
C GLY A 63 14.58 -19.19 25.29
N ALA A 64 14.20 -17.93 25.05
CA ALA A 64 13.84 -16.98 26.11
C ALA A 64 12.33 -17.03 26.44
N SER A 65 12.01 -16.69 27.70
CA SER A 65 10.65 -16.59 28.21
C SER A 65 10.39 -15.16 28.70
N PRO A 66 9.99 -14.24 27.83
CA PRO A 66 9.80 -12.84 28.19
C PRO A 66 8.68 -12.66 29.21
N ASP A 67 8.89 -11.74 30.14
CA ASP A 67 7.89 -11.31 31.13
C ASP A 67 7.19 -10.00 30.74
N THR A 68 7.82 -9.21 29.89
CA THR A 68 7.34 -7.90 29.48
C THR A 68 7.34 -7.79 27.95
N LEU A 69 6.29 -7.21 27.39
CA LEU A 69 6.20 -6.83 25.97
C LEU A 69 6.02 -5.32 25.86
N VAL A 70 6.85 -4.67 25.04
CA VAL A 70 6.73 -3.25 24.70
C VAL A 70 6.29 -3.15 23.26
N VAL A 71 5.25 -2.37 22.97
CA VAL A 71 4.67 -2.26 21.63
C VAL A 71 4.24 -0.83 21.34
N THR A 72 4.50 -0.35 20.11
CA THR A 72 4.22 1.05 19.74
C THR A 72 2.75 1.38 19.58
N MET A 73 1.89 0.38 19.41
CA MET A 73 0.44 0.54 19.28
C MET A 73 -0.29 -0.54 20.06
N GLU A 74 -1.48 -0.22 20.55
CA GLU A 74 -2.37 -1.12 21.24
C GLU A 74 -2.50 -2.49 20.55
N PRO A 75 -2.28 -3.60 21.26
CA PRO A 75 -2.45 -4.95 20.72
C PRO A 75 -3.89 -5.23 20.28
N CYS A 76 -4.07 -5.68 19.07
CA CYS A 76 -5.40 -5.94 18.53
C CYS A 76 -6.11 -7.10 19.24
N SER A 77 -7.43 -6.93 19.50
CA SER A 77 -8.31 -7.91 20.17
C SER A 77 -9.34 -8.55 19.23
N SER A 78 -9.55 -8.00 18.02
CA SER A 78 -10.59 -8.46 17.10
C SER A 78 -10.27 -9.84 16.50
N PRO A 79 -11.26 -10.76 16.40
CA PRO A 79 -11.09 -12.08 15.78
C PRO A 79 -10.66 -12.02 14.31
N LYS A 80 -9.95 -13.06 13.86
CA LYS A 80 -9.60 -13.22 12.44
C LYS A 80 -10.88 -13.26 11.59
N GLY A 81 -10.87 -12.54 10.45
CA GLY A 81 -12.00 -12.45 9.52
C GLY A 81 -12.93 -11.27 9.80
N LEU A 82 -13.04 -10.79 11.03
CA LEU A 82 -13.86 -9.64 11.35
C LEU A 82 -13.27 -8.35 10.75
N GLY A 83 -14.06 -7.63 9.97
CA GLY A 83 -13.62 -6.40 9.30
C GLY A 83 -12.46 -6.61 8.31
N GLY A 84 -12.28 -7.82 7.76
CA GLY A 84 -11.21 -8.17 6.82
C GLY A 84 -9.85 -8.44 7.47
N LYS A 85 -9.79 -8.67 8.78
CA LYS A 85 -8.57 -9.02 9.51
C LYS A 85 -7.99 -10.35 9.04
N LYS A 86 -6.71 -10.37 8.67
CA LYS A 86 -6.02 -11.52 8.09
C LYS A 86 -5.32 -12.42 9.14
N THR A 87 -5.06 -11.89 10.35
CA THR A 87 -4.30 -12.56 11.41
C THR A 87 -5.15 -12.78 12.68
N PRO A 88 -4.81 -13.77 13.54
CA PRO A 88 -5.41 -13.89 14.87
C PRO A 88 -5.15 -12.65 15.75
N PRO A 89 -5.90 -12.46 16.85
CA PRO A 89 -5.66 -11.37 17.80
C PRO A 89 -4.28 -11.44 18.44
N CYS A 90 -3.61 -10.29 18.58
CA CYS A 90 -2.33 -10.22 19.29
C CYS A 90 -2.49 -10.44 20.78
N THR A 91 -3.62 -10.02 21.36
CA THR A 91 -3.94 -10.27 22.77
C THR A 91 -3.89 -11.76 23.13
N GLU A 92 -4.38 -12.66 22.26
CA GLU A 92 -4.27 -14.11 22.47
C GLU A 92 -2.81 -14.60 22.45
N ALA A 93 -1.98 -14.05 21.58
CA ALA A 93 -0.56 -14.43 21.52
C ALA A 93 0.19 -13.98 22.78
N ILE A 94 -0.12 -12.79 23.29
CA ILE A 94 0.43 -12.23 24.52
C ILE A 94 0.05 -13.11 25.73
N LEU A 95 -1.22 -13.46 25.85
CA LEU A 95 -1.71 -14.35 26.95
C LEU A 95 -1.04 -15.73 26.90
N ARG A 96 -0.95 -16.34 25.70
CA ARG A 96 -0.30 -17.65 25.53
C ARG A 96 1.19 -17.64 25.84
N ALA A 97 1.87 -16.51 25.62
CA ALA A 97 3.29 -16.35 25.92
C ALA A 97 3.57 -16.13 27.43
N GLY A 98 2.55 -15.99 28.25
CA GLY A 98 2.71 -15.78 29.70
C GLY A 98 3.29 -14.42 30.07
N ILE A 99 3.11 -13.41 29.23
CA ILE A 99 3.51 -12.02 29.49
C ILE A 99 2.77 -11.51 30.74
N LYS A 100 3.51 -10.86 31.62
CA LYS A 100 2.99 -10.28 32.88
C LYS A 100 2.77 -8.78 32.78
N ARG A 101 3.48 -8.12 31.89
CA ARG A 101 3.44 -6.66 31.71
C ARG A 101 3.47 -6.29 30.23
N VAL A 102 2.56 -5.39 29.84
CA VAL A 102 2.55 -4.81 28.50
C VAL A 102 2.71 -3.29 28.59
N VAL A 103 3.70 -2.75 27.86
CA VAL A 103 3.95 -1.31 27.75
C VAL A 103 3.53 -0.86 26.36
N VAL A 104 2.58 0.07 26.30
CA VAL A 104 1.96 0.53 25.05
C VAL A 104 2.34 1.98 24.76
N GLY A 105 2.70 2.27 23.51
CA GLY A 105 3.01 3.62 23.06
C GLY A 105 1.76 4.45 22.84
N ALA A 106 0.88 4.01 21.94
CA ALA A 106 -0.36 4.71 21.61
C ALA A 106 -1.53 3.73 21.49
N GLN A 107 -2.71 4.17 21.85
CA GLN A 107 -3.95 3.43 21.61
C GLN A 107 -4.28 3.37 20.11
N ASP A 108 -5.09 2.38 19.71
CA ASP A 108 -5.57 2.29 18.34
C ASP A 108 -6.38 3.56 17.99
N PRO A 109 -6.03 4.27 16.90
CA PRO A 109 -6.79 5.44 16.46
C PRO A 109 -8.21 5.12 15.97
N ASP A 110 -8.50 3.85 15.61
CA ASP A 110 -9.85 3.42 15.23
C ASP A 110 -10.76 3.37 16.48
N PRO A 111 -11.82 4.20 16.55
CA PRO A 111 -12.72 4.21 17.70
C PRO A 111 -13.40 2.87 18.01
N ARG A 112 -13.47 1.97 17.00
CA ARG A 112 -14.08 0.63 17.14
C ARG A 112 -13.19 -0.35 17.93
N HIS A 113 -11.90 -0.03 18.02
CA HIS A 113 -10.88 -0.92 18.62
C HIS A 113 -10.19 -0.29 19.83
N ARG A 114 -10.22 1.05 19.92
CA ARG A 114 -9.54 1.83 20.96
C ARG A 114 -9.87 1.35 22.37
N GLY A 115 -8.84 0.97 23.12
CA GLY A 115 -8.93 0.54 24.51
C GLY A 115 -9.41 -0.90 24.71
N ALA A 116 -9.96 -1.55 23.68
CA ALA A 116 -10.51 -2.91 23.80
C ALA A 116 -9.41 -3.96 24.07
N GLY A 117 -8.25 -3.79 23.43
CA GLY A 117 -7.09 -4.66 23.65
C GLY A 117 -6.49 -4.49 25.03
N LEU A 118 -6.41 -3.25 25.52
CA LEU A 118 -5.88 -2.93 26.84
C LEU A 118 -6.78 -3.52 27.93
N ALA A 119 -8.10 -3.26 27.86
CA ALA A 119 -9.07 -3.79 28.83
C ALA A 119 -9.02 -5.32 28.91
N LEU A 120 -8.95 -6.02 27.76
CA LEU A 120 -8.85 -7.48 27.73
C LEU A 120 -7.59 -8.00 28.45
N LEU A 121 -6.45 -7.30 28.28
CA LEU A 121 -5.20 -7.68 28.94
C LEU A 121 -5.26 -7.41 30.45
N GLU A 122 -5.82 -6.28 30.87
CA GLU A 122 -6.03 -5.93 32.28
C GLU A 122 -6.98 -6.93 32.97
N ASP A 123 -8.10 -7.26 32.34
CA ASP A 123 -9.06 -8.27 32.84
C ASP A 123 -8.41 -9.66 32.98
N ALA A 124 -7.39 -9.98 32.18
CA ALA A 124 -6.61 -11.19 32.31
C ALA A 124 -5.49 -11.11 33.36
N GLY A 125 -5.38 -10.01 34.11
CA GLY A 125 -4.40 -9.82 35.18
C GLY A 125 -3.01 -9.38 34.71
N ILE A 126 -2.87 -8.88 33.45
CA ILE A 126 -1.61 -8.32 32.94
C ILE A 126 -1.50 -6.85 33.37
N GLU A 127 -0.34 -6.44 33.86
CA GLU A 127 -0.04 -5.03 34.14
C GLU A 127 0.07 -4.28 32.79
N VAL A 128 -0.78 -3.27 32.57
CA VAL A 128 -0.76 -2.42 31.38
C VAL A 128 -0.23 -1.03 31.73
N VAL A 129 0.80 -0.59 30.99
CA VAL A 129 1.34 0.78 31.07
C VAL A 129 1.14 1.45 29.70
N ASP A 130 0.20 2.38 29.63
CA ASP A 130 -0.17 3.07 28.38
C ASP A 130 0.49 4.45 28.27
N GLY A 131 0.67 4.94 27.06
CA GLY A 131 1.07 6.30 26.75
C GLY A 131 2.58 6.59 26.74
N VAL A 132 3.43 5.56 26.72
CA VAL A 132 4.89 5.75 26.68
C VAL A 132 5.34 6.18 25.29
N LEU A 133 5.92 7.39 25.16
CA LEU A 133 6.28 8.06 23.91
C LEU A 133 5.08 8.11 22.92
N ALA A 134 3.90 8.41 23.45
CA ALA A 134 2.65 8.35 22.69
C ALA A 134 2.62 9.31 21.49
N ALA A 135 3.25 10.47 21.58
CA ALA A 135 3.30 11.43 20.47
C ALA A 135 4.12 10.89 19.30
N GLU A 136 5.27 10.29 19.60
CA GLU A 136 6.18 9.68 18.63
C GLU A 136 5.52 8.44 17.96
N CYS A 137 4.87 7.61 18.78
CA CYS A 137 4.13 6.43 18.29
C CYS A 137 2.96 6.81 17.37
N ARG A 138 2.25 7.91 17.66
CA ARG A 138 1.22 8.44 16.74
C ARG A 138 1.84 9.02 15.49
N ALA A 139 2.96 9.75 15.60
CA ALA A 139 3.59 10.40 14.46
C ALA A 139 3.99 9.41 13.35
N ILE A 140 4.51 8.23 13.71
CA ILE A 140 4.87 7.19 12.72
C ILE A 140 3.66 6.56 12.03
N ASN A 141 2.44 6.76 12.55
CA ASN A 141 1.20 6.15 12.07
C ASN A 141 0.22 7.12 11.41
N ARG A 142 0.65 8.35 11.05
CA ARG A 142 -0.17 9.30 10.27
C ARG A 142 -0.78 8.69 8.99
N PRO A 143 -0.08 7.86 8.18
CA PRO A 143 -0.68 7.22 7.02
C PRO A 143 -1.85 6.31 7.38
N PHE A 144 -1.78 5.58 8.49
CA PHE A 144 -2.87 4.74 8.97
C PHE A 144 -4.07 5.58 9.45
N GLU A 145 -3.83 6.66 10.20
CA GLU A 145 -4.88 7.58 10.64
C GLU A 145 -5.59 8.23 9.43
N ARG A 146 -4.83 8.59 8.38
CA ARG A 146 -5.39 9.08 7.12
C ARG A 146 -6.29 8.03 6.47
N TRP A 147 -5.79 6.78 6.35
CA TRP A 147 -6.55 5.71 5.74
C TRP A 147 -7.88 5.42 6.43
N LEU A 148 -7.95 5.50 7.76
CA LEU A 148 -9.21 5.32 8.50
C LEU A 148 -10.32 6.31 8.10
N LYS A 149 -9.93 7.47 7.57
CA LYS A 149 -10.86 8.52 7.11
C LYS A 149 -11.22 8.38 5.63
N LEU A 150 -10.55 7.51 4.86
CA LEU A 150 -10.81 7.34 3.44
C LEU A 150 -12.02 6.45 3.19
N ASP A 151 -12.87 6.88 2.26
CA ASP A 151 -13.98 6.11 1.71
C ASP A 151 -13.62 5.38 0.40
N ARG A 152 -12.34 5.36 0.04
CA ARG A 152 -11.74 4.75 -1.14
C ARG A 152 -10.53 3.88 -0.79
N PRO A 153 -10.05 3.01 -1.71
CA PRO A 153 -8.82 2.25 -1.51
C PRO A 153 -7.59 3.13 -1.30
N TRP A 154 -6.64 2.64 -0.50
CA TRP A 154 -5.28 3.16 -0.46
C TRP A 154 -4.61 2.96 -1.82
N THR A 155 -4.15 4.03 -2.43
CA THR A 155 -3.60 4.01 -3.78
C THR A 155 -2.11 4.30 -3.79
N ILE A 156 -1.35 3.35 -4.33
CA ILE A 156 0.09 3.44 -4.53
C ILE A 156 0.34 3.79 -6.01
N ALA A 157 0.85 4.98 -6.26
CA ALA A 157 1.29 5.39 -7.60
C ALA A 157 2.74 4.91 -7.82
N LYS A 158 2.91 3.89 -8.68
CA LYS A 158 4.24 3.36 -9.00
C LYS A 158 4.68 3.78 -10.41
N TYR A 159 5.92 4.24 -10.50
CA TYR A 159 6.56 4.51 -11.78
C TYR A 159 8.08 4.25 -11.73
N ALA A 160 8.67 4.06 -12.90
CA ALA A 160 10.11 4.04 -13.08
C ALA A 160 10.52 5.20 -14.00
N ILE A 161 11.59 5.89 -13.65
CA ILE A 161 12.10 7.05 -14.38
C ILE A 161 13.61 6.97 -14.56
N THR A 162 14.10 7.64 -15.58
CA THR A 162 15.51 8.00 -15.75
C THR A 162 15.90 9.13 -14.78
N LEU A 163 17.19 9.41 -14.59
CA LEU A 163 17.68 10.52 -13.76
C LEU A 163 17.13 11.89 -14.20
N ASP A 164 16.86 12.06 -15.50
CA ASP A 164 16.23 13.26 -16.06
C ASP A 164 14.70 13.20 -16.11
N GLY A 165 14.08 12.25 -15.34
CA GLY A 165 12.65 12.20 -15.07
C GLY A 165 11.78 11.65 -16.21
N LYS A 166 12.31 10.84 -17.12
CA LYS A 166 11.56 10.28 -18.26
C LYS A 166 11.10 8.85 -17.99
N THR A 167 9.90 8.51 -18.47
CA THR A 167 9.31 7.17 -18.40
C THR A 167 9.40 6.38 -19.71
N ALA A 168 9.84 7.01 -20.77
CA ALA A 168 10.13 6.41 -22.07
C ALA A 168 10.98 7.35 -22.93
N ALA A 169 11.59 6.82 -23.97
CA ALA A 169 12.19 7.62 -25.05
C ALA A 169 11.11 8.44 -25.80
N PRO A 170 11.51 9.46 -26.59
CA PRO A 170 10.57 10.19 -27.46
C PRO A 170 9.81 9.30 -28.45
N THR A 171 10.36 8.16 -28.82
CA THR A 171 9.74 7.12 -29.66
C THR A 171 8.65 6.32 -28.95
N GLY A 172 8.55 6.43 -27.62
CA GLY A 172 7.67 5.61 -26.79
C GLY A 172 8.33 4.33 -26.26
N GLU A 173 9.56 4.01 -26.66
CA GLU A 173 10.29 2.85 -26.12
C GLU A 173 10.59 3.05 -24.62
N SER A 174 10.17 2.09 -23.79
CA SER A 174 10.29 2.14 -22.32
C SER A 174 11.05 0.94 -21.73
N ARG A 175 11.42 -0.04 -22.52
CA ARG A 175 12.02 -1.31 -22.05
C ARG A 175 13.54 -1.30 -22.17
N TRP A 176 14.32 -1.36 -21.07
CA TRP A 176 13.90 -1.36 -19.67
C TRP A 176 14.49 -0.13 -18.99
N ILE A 177 13.66 0.65 -18.32
CA ILE A 177 14.15 1.77 -17.51
C ILE A 177 14.79 1.21 -16.24
N SER A 178 13.99 0.56 -15.38
CA SER A 178 14.48 0.02 -14.12
C SER A 178 15.11 -1.37 -14.25
N GLY A 179 16.04 -1.67 -13.36
CA GLY A 179 16.74 -2.93 -13.26
C GLY A 179 15.86 -4.11 -12.82
N MET A 180 16.45 -5.31 -12.82
CA MET A 180 15.73 -6.56 -12.52
C MET A 180 15.24 -6.60 -11.07
N GLU A 181 16.04 -6.10 -10.12
CA GLU A 181 15.68 -6.07 -8.71
C GLU A 181 14.45 -5.19 -8.44
N SER A 182 14.38 -4.01 -9.05
CA SER A 182 13.22 -3.12 -8.97
C SER A 182 11.96 -3.78 -9.54
N ARG A 183 12.08 -4.49 -10.65
CA ARG A 183 10.95 -5.25 -11.23
C ARG A 183 10.50 -6.39 -10.33
N ARG A 184 11.43 -7.15 -9.72
CA ARG A 184 11.12 -8.20 -8.73
C ARG A 184 10.34 -7.62 -7.57
N ARG A 185 10.79 -6.49 -7.04
CA ARG A 185 10.14 -5.76 -5.94
C ARG A 185 8.71 -5.31 -6.28
N VAL A 186 8.47 -4.88 -7.52
CA VAL A 186 7.11 -4.56 -8.01
C VAL A 186 6.23 -5.81 -8.02
N HIS A 187 6.74 -6.96 -8.46
CA HIS A 187 5.98 -8.22 -8.45
C HIS A 187 5.70 -8.72 -7.02
N GLU A 188 6.61 -8.53 -6.08
CA GLU A 188 6.34 -8.77 -4.66
C GLU A 188 5.24 -7.85 -4.12
N LEU A 189 5.27 -6.57 -4.50
CA LEU A 189 4.20 -5.63 -4.12
C LEU A 189 2.85 -6.04 -4.70
N ARG A 190 2.79 -6.54 -5.93
CA ARG A 190 1.55 -7.06 -6.54
C ARG A 190 0.93 -8.20 -5.72
N THR A 191 1.71 -9.02 -5.01
CA THR A 191 1.17 -10.07 -4.13
C THR A 191 0.50 -9.54 -2.87
N ARG A 192 0.69 -8.25 -2.57
CA ARG A 192 0.28 -7.60 -1.32
C ARG A 192 -0.78 -6.52 -1.53
N VAL A 193 -1.26 -6.33 -2.76
CA VAL A 193 -2.36 -5.44 -3.10
C VAL A 193 -3.58 -6.23 -3.54
N ASP A 194 -4.76 -5.65 -3.40
CA ASP A 194 -6.00 -6.29 -3.83
C ASP A 194 -6.21 -6.09 -5.33
N ALA A 195 -5.67 -4.99 -5.90
CA ALA A 195 -5.78 -4.73 -7.33
C ALA A 195 -4.53 -4.03 -7.91
N VAL A 196 -4.28 -4.28 -9.21
CA VAL A 196 -3.29 -3.55 -10.01
C VAL A 196 -4.02 -2.84 -11.14
N ALA A 197 -3.83 -1.53 -11.27
CA ALA A 197 -4.52 -0.71 -12.25
C ALA A 197 -3.57 -0.11 -13.29
N GLY A 198 -3.98 -0.11 -14.56
CA GLY A 198 -3.33 0.54 -15.67
C GLY A 198 -4.28 1.41 -16.50
N GLY A 199 -3.75 2.39 -17.23
CA GLY A 199 -4.54 3.19 -18.16
C GLY A 199 -4.60 2.55 -19.55
N PHE A 200 -5.63 2.86 -20.33
CA PHE A 200 -5.80 2.40 -21.71
C PHE A 200 -4.53 2.53 -22.57
N ARG A 201 -3.86 3.70 -22.52
CA ARG A 201 -2.64 3.91 -23.30
C ARG A 201 -1.52 2.94 -22.94
N THR A 202 -1.35 2.64 -21.65
CA THR A 202 -0.38 1.65 -21.16
C THR A 202 -0.72 0.25 -21.68
N VAL A 203 -2.01 -0.14 -21.59
CA VAL A 203 -2.45 -1.44 -22.10
C VAL A 203 -2.19 -1.55 -23.60
N ARG A 204 -2.53 -0.53 -24.38
CA ARG A 204 -2.34 -0.52 -25.84
C ARG A 204 -0.87 -0.54 -26.27
N THR A 205 0.02 0.17 -25.53
CA THR A 205 1.43 0.31 -25.92
C THR A 205 2.30 -0.84 -25.44
N ASP A 206 2.09 -1.28 -24.18
CA ASP A 206 2.99 -2.22 -23.51
C ASP A 206 2.45 -3.66 -23.48
N ASP A 207 1.16 -3.86 -23.81
CA ASP A 207 0.42 -5.12 -23.71
C ASP A 207 0.74 -5.88 -22.40
N PRO A 208 0.51 -5.25 -21.24
CA PRO A 208 0.91 -5.80 -19.96
C PRO A 208 -0.10 -6.86 -19.47
N GLU A 209 0.40 -7.90 -18.83
CA GLU A 209 -0.47 -8.87 -18.17
C GLU A 209 -1.02 -8.38 -16.82
N LEU A 210 -0.35 -7.44 -16.14
CA LEU A 210 -0.64 -6.96 -14.79
C LEU A 210 -0.73 -8.06 -13.72
N THR A 211 -0.12 -9.22 -13.99
CA THR A 211 -0.08 -10.40 -13.12
C THR A 211 1.19 -10.45 -12.27
N VAL A 212 1.19 -11.30 -11.23
CA VAL A 212 2.38 -11.70 -10.48
C VAL A 212 3.10 -12.80 -11.25
N ARG A 213 4.38 -12.60 -11.62
CA ARG A 213 5.21 -13.56 -12.37
C ARG A 213 6.56 -13.85 -11.74
N HIS A 214 7.12 -12.90 -11.00
CA HIS A 214 8.48 -12.99 -10.42
C HIS A 214 8.46 -13.03 -8.88
N ALA A 215 7.33 -13.43 -8.31
CA ALA A 215 7.15 -13.63 -6.87
C ALA A 215 6.09 -14.72 -6.65
N ASN A 216 6.11 -15.35 -5.47
CA ASN A 216 5.08 -16.30 -5.05
C ASN A 216 4.02 -15.58 -4.24
N GLY A 217 2.75 -15.71 -4.61
CA GLY A 217 1.64 -15.10 -3.89
C GLY A 217 0.35 -15.02 -4.70
N PRO A 218 -0.71 -14.46 -4.12
CA PRO A 218 -2.00 -14.33 -4.79
C PRO A 218 -1.92 -13.39 -5.99
N GLN A 219 -2.79 -13.65 -6.98
CA GLN A 219 -2.99 -12.75 -8.11
C GLN A 219 -3.97 -11.64 -7.71
N PRO A 220 -3.64 -10.36 -7.99
CA PRO A 220 -4.55 -9.25 -7.75
C PRO A 220 -5.64 -9.15 -8.82
N LEU A 221 -6.74 -8.46 -8.51
CA LEU A 221 -7.68 -7.98 -9.53
C LEU A 221 -6.93 -7.06 -10.50
N ARG A 222 -7.05 -7.31 -11.80
CA ARG A 222 -6.47 -6.46 -12.84
C ARG A 222 -7.49 -5.42 -13.28
N ILE A 223 -7.12 -4.15 -13.24
CA ILE A 223 -8.01 -3.04 -13.60
C ILE A 223 -7.43 -2.27 -14.79
N ALA A 224 -8.23 -2.05 -15.82
CA ALA A 224 -7.91 -1.10 -16.88
C ALA A 224 -8.87 0.09 -16.86
N VAL A 225 -8.33 1.30 -16.95
CA VAL A 225 -9.14 2.52 -17.12
C VAL A 225 -9.20 2.83 -18.60
N ASP A 226 -10.32 2.45 -19.22
CA ASP A 226 -10.57 2.59 -20.66
C ASP A 226 -11.96 3.20 -20.90
N PRO A 227 -12.08 4.52 -20.91
CA PRO A 227 -13.38 5.19 -20.95
C PRO A 227 -14.30 4.77 -22.11
N TRP A 228 -13.75 4.36 -23.24
CA TRP A 228 -14.54 4.09 -24.44
C TRP A 228 -14.50 2.63 -24.91
N ALA A 229 -14.01 1.73 -24.06
CA ALA A 229 -13.87 0.32 -24.40
C ALA A 229 -13.04 0.11 -25.70
N GLU A 230 -11.95 0.87 -25.84
CA GLU A 230 -11.07 0.87 -27.02
C GLU A 230 -9.94 -0.15 -26.91
N ILE A 231 -9.81 -0.87 -25.78
CA ILE A 231 -8.84 -1.96 -25.62
C ILE A 231 -9.13 -3.05 -26.65
N ASP A 232 -8.06 -3.47 -27.36
CA ASP A 232 -8.13 -4.56 -28.31
C ASP A 232 -8.44 -5.88 -27.57
N PRO A 233 -9.52 -6.61 -27.95
CA PRO A 233 -9.79 -7.92 -27.38
C PRO A 233 -8.64 -8.93 -27.54
N ALA A 234 -7.75 -8.75 -28.50
CA ALA A 234 -6.57 -9.60 -28.72
C ALA A 234 -5.43 -9.34 -27.72
N CYS A 235 -5.47 -8.29 -26.89
CA CYS A 235 -4.43 -8.02 -25.91
C CYS A 235 -4.42 -9.06 -24.77
N LYS A 236 -3.25 -9.25 -24.16
CA LYS A 236 -3.05 -10.25 -23.09
C LYS A 236 -4.00 -10.07 -21.91
N LEU A 237 -4.28 -8.81 -21.52
CA LEU A 237 -5.18 -8.51 -20.42
C LEU A 237 -6.57 -9.11 -20.63
N VAL A 238 -7.11 -9.03 -21.84
CA VAL A 238 -8.42 -9.56 -22.22
C VAL A 238 -8.36 -11.07 -22.47
N GLN A 239 -7.39 -11.55 -23.23
CA GLN A 239 -7.26 -12.97 -23.57
C GLN A 239 -7.09 -13.88 -22.36
N THR A 240 -6.56 -13.36 -21.26
CA THR A 240 -6.37 -14.11 -20.00
C THR A 240 -7.40 -13.76 -18.94
N ALA A 241 -8.53 -13.12 -19.29
CA ALA A 241 -9.54 -12.68 -18.33
C ALA A 241 -10.28 -13.85 -17.65
N SER A 242 -10.40 -15.00 -18.32
CA SER A 242 -10.96 -16.22 -17.74
C SER A 242 -10.06 -16.87 -16.66
N GLU A 243 -8.74 -16.62 -16.71
CA GLU A 243 -7.77 -17.16 -15.76
C GLU A 243 -7.48 -16.19 -14.62
N HIS A 244 -7.54 -14.90 -14.90
CA HIS A 244 -7.20 -13.84 -13.95
C HIS A 244 -8.32 -12.79 -13.89
N PRO A 245 -8.90 -12.51 -12.71
CA PRO A 245 -9.95 -11.52 -12.56
C PRO A 245 -9.58 -10.18 -13.20
N THR A 246 -10.41 -9.71 -14.12
CA THR A 246 -10.14 -8.51 -14.93
C THR A 246 -11.37 -7.61 -14.95
N LEU A 247 -11.17 -6.35 -14.59
CA LEU A 247 -12.20 -5.30 -14.58
C LEU A 247 -11.77 -4.17 -15.50
N ILE A 248 -12.66 -3.73 -16.39
CA ILE A 248 -12.45 -2.53 -17.19
C ILE A 248 -13.45 -1.46 -16.75
N LEU A 249 -12.93 -0.28 -16.41
CA LEU A 249 -13.71 0.91 -16.06
C LEU A 249 -14.00 1.66 -17.35
N VAL A 250 -15.28 1.75 -17.71
CA VAL A 250 -15.73 2.42 -18.94
C VAL A 250 -16.67 3.59 -18.63
N HIS A 251 -16.83 4.49 -19.54
CA HIS A 251 -17.86 5.54 -19.49
C HIS A 251 -19.24 4.91 -19.62
N GLU A 252 -20.25 5.45 -18.95
CA GLU A 252 -21.64 4.96 -19.04
C GLU A 252 -22.22 5.03 -20.47
N GLU A 253 -21.68 5.91 -21.33
CA GLU A 253 -22.01 6.05 -22.75
C GLU A 253 -21.06 5.29 -23.68
N ALA A 254 -20.20 4.39 -23.18
CA ALA A 254 -19.33 3.59 -24.02
C ALA A 254 -20.13 2.71 -24.98
N ASP A 255 -19.59 2.49 -26.17
CA ASP A 255 -20.24 1.69 -27.21
C ASP A 255 -20.65 0.30 -26.69
N PRO A 256 -21.95 -0.03 -26.63
CA PRO A 256 -22.42 -1.31 -26.11
C PRO A 256 -21.91 -2.51 -26.89
N VAL A 257 -21.57 -2.36 -28.19
CA VAL A 257 -21.00 -3.44 -29.00
C VAL A 257 -19.60 -3.76 -28.51
N ARG A 258 -18.76 -2.75 -28.31
CA ARG A 258 -17.39 -2.94 -27.78
C ARG A 258 -17.40 -3.50 -26.36
N VAL A 259 -18.30 -2.99 -25.51
CA VAL A 259 -18.52 -3.50 -24.15
C VAL A 259 -18.93 -4.97 -24.19
N GLY A 260 -19.84 -5.35 -25.10
CA GLY A 260 -20.24 -6.75 -25.33
C GLY A 260 -19.06 -7.65 -25.69
N MET A 261 -18.26 -7.24 -26.67
CA MET A 261 -17.05 -7.99 -27.08
C MET A 261 -16.10 -8.26 -25.92
N LEU A 262 -15.86 -7.29 -25.05
CA LEU A 262 -14.99 -7.48 -23.88
C LEU A 262 -15.61 -8.46 -22.87
N LYS A 263 -16.93 -8.38 -22.62
CA LYS A 263 -17.65 -9.30 -21.75
C LYS A 263 -17.62 -10.74 -22.24
N ASP A 264 -17.69 -10.95 -23.57
CA ASP A 264 -17.63 -12.28 -24.18
C ASP A 264 -16.30 -12.99 -23.93
N HIS A 265 -15.22 -12.23 -23.62
CA HIS A 265 -13.93 -12.75 -23.18
C HIS A 265 -13.80 -12.94 -21.66
N GLY A 266 -14.87 -12.77 -20.89
CA GLY A 266 -14.86 -12.92 -19.43
C GLY A 266 -14.40 -11.70 -18.67
N VAL A 267 -14.30 -10.54 -19.32
CA VAL A 267 -13.95 -9.27 -18.66
C VAL A 267 -15.16 -8.71 -17.92
N GLU A 268 -15.00 -8.35 -16.66
CA GLU A 268 -15.99 -7.58 -15.93
C GLU A 268 -15.95 -6.10 -16.34
N ILE A 269 -17.12 -5.49 -16.51
CA ILE A 269 -17.23 -4.08 -16.90
C ILE A 269 -17.92 -3.30 -15.79
N GLN A 270 -17.29 -2.19 -15.38
CA GLN A 270 -17.91 -1.20 -14.50
C GLN A 270 -18.13 0.11 -15.26
N ALA A 271 -19.39 0.46 -15.45
CA ALA A 271 -19.77 1.76 -15.99
C ALA A 271 -19.51 2.86 -14.94
N CYS A 272 -18.89 3.94 -15.35
CA CYS A 272 -18.50 5.06 -14.51
C CYS A 272 -19.04 6.37 -15.06
N LYS A 273 -19.39 7.30 -14.18
CA LYS A 273 -19.83 8.63 -14.55
C LYS A 273 -18.71 9.44 -15.21
N PRO A 274 -19.04 10.39 -16.09
CA PRO A 274 -18.07 11.32 -16.67
C PRO A 274 -17.51 12.30 -15.64
N ALA A 275 -16.26 12.71 -15.82
CA ALA A 275 -15.65 13.85 -15.14
C ALA A 275 -15.86 15.13 -15.96
N GLY A 276 -17.00 15.75 -15.84
CA GLY A 276 -17.37 16.93 -16.61
C GLY A 276 -17.67 16.61 -18.09
N ARG A 277 -17.47 17.58 -18.99
CA ARG A 277 -17.64 17.38 -20.44
C ARG A 277 -16.37 16.77 -21.01
N GLY A 278 -16.38 15.51 -21.46
CA GLY A 278 -15.23 14.89 -22.15
C GLY A 278 -15.04 13.39 -21.87
N ARG A 279 -13.88 12.89 -22.31
CA ARG A 279 -13.55 11.46 -22.32
C ARG A 279 -13.00 10.92 -20.97
N ARG A 280 -13.05 11.69 -19.89
CA ARG A 280 -12.48 11.29 -18.60
C ARG A 280 -13.54 10.71 -17.69
N LEU A 281 -13.19 9.67 -16.93
CA LEU A 281 -14.05 9.09 -15.90
C LEU A 281 -13.92 9.86 -14.59
N HIS A 282 -14.98 9.88 -13.81
CA HIS A 282 -14.96 10.37 -12.44
C HIS A 282 -14.28 9.32 -11.53
N LEU A 283 -12.94 9.34 -11.51
CA LEU A 283 -12.14 8.27 -10.88
C LEU A 283 -12.39 8.16 -9.37
N LEU A 284 -12.68 9.25 -8.67
CA LEU A 284 -12.99 9.19 -7.24
C LEU A 284 -14.22 8.29 -6.96
N ASP A 285 -15.29 8.43 -7.74
CA ASP A 285 -16.48 7.58 -7.58
C ASP A 285 -16.19 6.13 -7.98
N ALA A 286 -15.39 5.91 -9.03
CA ALA A 286 -14.95 4.58 -9.42
C ALA A 286 -14.12 3.90 -8.31
N TRP A 287 -13.22 4.64 -7.65
CA TRP A 287 -12.43 4.17 -6.51
C TRP A 287 -13.31 3.89 -5.28
N ARG A 288 -14.31 4.71 -5.00
CA ARG A 288 -15.31 4.46 -3.93
C ARG A 288 -16.07 3.15 -4.17
N GLU A 289 -16.46 2.89 -5.41
CA GLU A 289 -17.11 1.64 -5.75
C GLU A 289 -16.19 0.42 -5.55
N LEU A 290 -14.93 0.51 -5.95
CA LEU A 290 -13.94 -0.52 -5.66
C LEU A 290 -13.80 -0.78 -4.13
N ARG A 291 -13.89 0.27 -3.32
CA ARG A 291 -13.85 0.13 -1.85
C ARG A 291 -15.07 -0.63 -1.30
N ARG A 292 -16.26 -0.43 -1.87
CA ARG A 292 -17.48 -1.20 -1.51
C ARG A 292 -17.36 -2.67 -1.89
N ARG A 293 -16.54 -2.99 -2.89
CA ARG A 293 -16.20 -4.35 -3.31
C ARG A 293 -15.05 -4.97 -2.52
N ASP A 294 -14.70 -4.41 -1.37
CA ASP A 294 -13.63 -4.80 -0.46
C ASP A 294 -12.20 -4.68 -1.05
N VAL A 295 -12.03 -3.93 -2.14
CA VAL A 295 -10.70 -3.54 -2.63
C VAL A 295 -10.16 -2.45 -1.69
N ARG A 296 -9.11 -2.75 -0.97
CA ARG A 296 -8.54 -1.86 0.07
C ARG A 296 -7.25 -1.19 -0.36
N ARG A 297 -6.46 -1.85 -1.20
CA ARG A 297 -5.15 -1.40 -1.64
C ARG A 297 -5.00 -1.60 -3.15
N ILE A 298 -4.67 -0.52 -3.87
CA ILE A 298 -4.47 -0.53 -5.32
C ILE A 298 -3.06 -0.09 -5.65
N LEU A 299 -2.36 -0.87 -6.48
CA LEU A 299 -1.13 -0.46 -7.14
C LEU A 299 -1.47 0.08 -8.52
N VAL A 300 -1.15 1.34 -8.78
CA VAL A 300 -1.33 1.94 -10.11
C VAL A 300 0.00 1.92 -10.85
N GLU A 301 0.03 1.17 -11.93
CA GLU A 301 1.15 1.07 -12.88
C GLU A 301 0.70 1.66 -14.21
N GLY A 302 0.45 2.95 -14.22
CA GLY A 302 -0.14 3.63 -15.37
C GLY A 302 0.77 4.70 -15.96
N GLY A 303 0.43 5.13 -17.18
CA GLY A 303 1.06 6.28 -17.82
C GLY A 303 0.65 7.60 -17.17
N GLY A 304 1.38 8.67 -17.52
CA GLY A 304 1.22 9.99 -16.92
C GLY A 304 -0.19 10.57 -16.95
N GLY A 305 -1.01 10.19 -17.95
CA GLY A 305 -2.41 10.63 -18.03
C GLY A 305 -3.31 10.09 -16.91
N LEU A 306 -3.17 8.82 -16.53
CA LEU A 306 -3.89 8.24 -15.40
C LEU A 306 -3.39 8.81 -14.07
N MET A 307 -2.06 8.93 -13.93
CA MET A 307 -1.45 9.52 -12.73
C MET A 307 -1.93 10.95 -12.49
N ALA A 308 -1.97 11.78 -13.54
CA ALA A 308 -2.48 13.16 -13.45
C ALA A 308 -3.95 13.23 -13.00
N GLN A 309 -4.80 12.32 -13.51
CA GLN A 309 -6.20 12.26 -13.11
C GLN A 309 -6.34 11.84 -11.64
N LEU A 310 -5.63 10.79 -11.21
CA LEU A 310 -5.68 10.33 -9.83
C LEU A 310 -5.17 11.38 -8.84
N LEU A 311 -4.10 12.10 -9.17
CA LEU A 311 -3.61 13.23 -8.38
C LEU A 311 -4.61 14.38 -8.35
N GLY A 312 -5.27 14.66 -9.48
CA GLY A 312 -6.31 15.69 -9.57
C GLY A 312 -7.54 15.41 -8.69
N TRP A 313 -7.87 14.14 -8.47
CA TRP A 313 -8.94 13.66 -7.59
C TRP A 313 -8.49 13.37 -6.15
N ASP A 314 -7.27 13.72 -5.78
CA ASP A 314 -6.66 13.37 -4.49
C ASP A 314 -6.75 11.86 -4.18
N CYS A 315 -6.59 11.03 -5.21
CA CYS A 315 -6.67 9.58 -5.13
C CYS A 315 -5.29 8.89 -5.03
N VAL A 316 -4.20 9.62 -4.75
CA VAL A 316 -2.86 9.05 -4.55
C VAL A 316 -2.45 9.25 -3.10
N ASP A 317 -2.18 8.17 -2.39
CA ASP A 317 -1.79 8.19 -0.98
C ASP A 317 -0.29 7.94 -0.78
N GLN A 318 0.30 7.15 -1.68
CA GLN A 318 1.69 6.75 -1.64
C GLN A 318 2.30 6.78 -3.04
N VAL A 319 3.52 7.25 -3.14
CA VAL A 319 4.36 7.13 -4.35
C VAL A 319 5.43 6.09 -4.10
N LEU A 320 5.67 5.24 -5.09
CA LEU A 320 6.82 4.36 -5.20
C LEU A 320 7.52 4.63 -6.54
N ALA A 321 8.61 5.38 -6.50
CA ALA A 321 9.38 5.74 -7.69
C ALA A 321 10.70 4.95 -7.73
N PHE A 322 11.02 4.39 -8.88
CA PHE A 322 12.34 3.83 -9.16
C PHE A 322 13.09 4.77 -10.08
N VAL A 323 14.22 5.28 -9.64
CA VAL A 323 15.08 6.17 -10.41
C VAL A 323 16.28 5.36 -10.91
N ALA A 324 16.33 5.13 -12.22
CA ALA A 324 17.41 4.38 -12.84
C ALA A 324 18.61 5.30 -13.16
N PRO A 325 19.85 4.80 -13.10
CA PRO A 325 21.06 5.57 -13.40
C PRO A 325 21.25 5.79 -14.92
N LYS A 326 20.23 6.35 -15.58
CA LYS A 326 20.16 6.58 -17.02
C LYS A 326 19.63 7.97 -17.32
N MET A 327 20.00 8.53 -18.44
CA MET A 327 19.43 9.77 -18.98
C MET A 327 19.08 9.54 -20.45
N ILE A 328 17.93 10.04 -20.90
CA ILE A 328 17.50 9.89 -22.28
C ILE A 328 17.23 11.22 -22.97
N GLY A 329 16.91 12.28 -22.23
CA GLY A 329 16.62 13.60 -22.78
C GLY A 329 15.29 13.67 -23.51
N GLY A 330 15.15 14.71 -24.33
CA GLY A 330 14.00 14.95 -25.18
C GLY A 330 12.87 15.72 -24.46
N ALA A 331 12.55 16.91 -24.97
CA ALA A 331 11.48 17.75 -24.39
C ALA A 331 10.10 17.07 -24.43
N LEU A 332 9.84 16.25 -25.46
CA LEU A 332 8.58 15.54 -25.66
C LEU A 332 8.59 14.09 -25.09
N ALA A 333 9.72 13.67 -24.50
CA ALA A 333 9.77 12.36 -23.86
C ALA A 333 8.79 12.29 -22.66
N PRO A 334 8.03 11.18 -22.52
CA PRO A 334 6.99 11.06 -21.50
C PRO A 334 7.54 11.20 -20.06
N THR A 335 6.70 11.75 -19.20
CA THR A 335 6.97 11.92 -17.77
C THR A 335 5.96 11.11 -16.93
N PRO A 336 6.26 10.82 -15.64
CA PRO A 336 5.37 10.01 -14.80
C PRO A 336 4.02 10.66 -14.52
N VAL A 337 3.94 11.98 -14.54
CA VAL A 337 2.71 12.75 -14.39
C VAL A 337 2.53 13.63 -15.62
N GLY A 338 1.46 13.38 -16.36
CA GLY A 338 1.08 14.14 -17.56
C GLY A 338 -0.01 15.17 -17.25
N GLY A 339 -0.82 15.48 -18.29
CA GLY A 339 -1.90 16.47 -18.18
C GLY A 339 -1.34 17.91 -18.16
N ASP A 340 -2.19 18.85 -17.70
CA ASP A 340 -1.85 20.28 -17.71
C ASP A 340 -0.96 20.68 -16.52
N GLY A 341 -0.78 19.77 -15.55
CA GLY A 341 0.00 20.04 -14.34
C GLY A 341 -0.67 21.03 -13.38
N ARG A 342 0.15 21.65 -12.50
CA ARG A 342 -0.25 22.75 -11.64
C ARG A 342 0.41 24.04 -12.14
N PRO A 343 -0.32 25.15 -12.26
CA PRO A 343 0.24 26.39 -12.84
C PRO A 343 1.29 27.04 -11.94
N PHE A 344 1.23 26.82 -10.62
CA PHE A 344 2.15 27.43 -9.67
C PHE A 344 2.77 26.40 -8.74
N MET A 345 4.04 26.59 -8.38
CA MET A 345 4.76 25.71 -7.44
C MET A 345 4.09 25.63 -6.05
N GLY A 346 3.41 26.70 -5.62
CA GLY A 346 2.64 26.69 -4.36
C GLY A 346 1.45 25.72 -4.37
N GLU A 347 0.97 25.32 -5.55
CA GLU A 347 -0.14 24.38 -5.75
C GLU A 347 0.33 22.93 -5.99
N ALA A 348 1.64 22.68 -5.94
CA ALA A 348 2.19 21.35 -6.17
C ALA A 348 1.63 20.33 -5.18
N TRP A 349 1.37 19.11 -5.66
CA TRP A 349 1.03 18.00 -4.77
C TRP A 349 2.21 17.72 -3.84
N ARG A 350 1.99 17.82 -2.53
CA ARG A 350 3.03 17.64 -1.53
C ARG A 350 3.03 16.22 -1.01
N PHE A 351 4.24 15.70 -0.83
CA PHE A 351 4.49 14.41 -0.20
C PHE A 351 5.44 14.61 0.97
N GLU A 352 5.25 13.84 2.02
CA GLU A 352 6.03 13.86 3.25
C GLU A 352 6.58 12.46 3.58
N GLU A 353 7.35 12.35 4.64
CA GLU A 353 7.98 11.09 5.09
C GLU A 353 8.74 10.38 3.95
N MET A 354 9.44 11.12 3.13
CA MET A 354 10.19 10.55 2.01
C MET A 354 11.32 9.65 2.53
N HIS A 355 11.34 8.43 2.01
CA HIS A 355 12.36 7.44 2.29
C HIS A 355 12.93 6.89 0.98
N TRP A 356 14.23 6.62 0.97
CA TRP A 356 14.89 6.02 -0.20
C TRP A 356 15.82 4.89 0.22
N ALA A 357 15.97 3.91 -0.68
CA ALA A 357 16.87 2.77 -0.50
C ALA A 357 17.36 2.28 -1.87
N PRO A 358 18.54 1.67 -1.93
CA PRO A 358 18.99 0.98 -3.14
C PRO A 358 18.03 -0.14 -3.55
N SER A 359 17.87 -0.35 -4.86
CA SER A 359 17.08 -1.43 -5.47
C SER A 359 17.85 -1.98 -6.67
N GLY A 360 18.86 -2.79 -6.42
CA GLY A 360 19.88 -3.13 -7.40
C GLY A 360 20.69 -1.90 -7.78
N GLU A 361 20.73 -1.56 -9.07
CA GLU A 361 21.36 -0.34 -9.59
C GLU A 361 20.47 0.91 -9.47
N ASP A 362 19.16 0.75 -9.21
CA ASP A 362 18.21 1.84 -9.10
C ASP A 362 18.13 2.39 -7.67
N LEU A 363 17.58 3.58 -7.54
CA LEU A 363 17.15 4.17 -6.28
C LEU A 363 15.62 4.05 -6.15
N ALA A 364 15.14 3.30 -5.16
CA ALA A 364 13.72 3.25 -4.83
C ALA A 364 13.38 4.36 -3.84
N ILE A 365 12.37 5.18 -4.18
CA ILE A 365 11.87 6.29 -3.36
C ILE A 365 10.43 6.00 -2.98
N THR A 366 10.12 6.04 -1.69
CA THR A 366 8.76 5.99 -1.16
C THR A 366 8.43 7.31 -0.49
N ALA A 367 7.25 7.86 -0.76
CA ALA A 367 6.75 9.07 -0.11
C ALA A 367 5.24 8.99 0.07
N PHE A 368 4.70 9.68 1.06
CA PHE A 368 3.27 9.65 1.40
C PHE A 368 2.64 11.00 1.14
N ARG A 369 1.37 10.99 0.70
CA ARG A 369 0.61 12.23 0.50
C ARG A 369 0.55 13.01 1.80
N ALA A 370 0.97 14.28 1.77
CA ALA A 370 0.90 15.15 2.93
C ALA A 370 -0.55 15.28 3.40
N SER A 371 -0.75 15.25 4.71
CA SER A 371 -2.03 15.62 5.30
C SER A 371 -2.23 17.11 5.02
N ASP A 372 -3.35 17.51 4.46
CA ASP A 372 -3.69 18.92 4.38
C ASP A 372 -3.71 19.47 5.82
N ALA A 373 -2.89 20.49 6.06
CA ALA A 373 -2.76 21.17 7.34
C ALA A 373 -4.03 21.99 7.63
#